data_1ce94971c1b878d5e561e93d2029ae8d
#
_entry.id   1ce94971c1b878d5e561e93d2029ae8d
#
_cell.length_a   1.000
_cell.length_b   1.000
_cell.length_c   1.000
_cell.angle_alpha   90.00
_cell.angle_beta   90.00
_cell.angle_gamma   90.00
#
_symmetry.space_group_name_H-M   'P 1'
#
loop_
_entity.id
_entity.type
_entity.pdbx_description
1 polymer ?
#
loop_
_entity_poly.entity_id
_entity_poly.type
_entity_poly.pdbx_seq_one_letter_code
_entity_poly.pdbx_strand_id
1 'polypeptide(L)'
;MSSTSDSGLSRRQALRLLGGSALAVPLVLAGCGDDSGSGPSASSTQPVELSFFWWGGQARADLTDKALALYTQKHPNVTFKKTWQGNQGYFDKLATLTAGGDAPDIFQIDDNYLTEYASRSVTLDLTPYQKSGKLDTSKFPESLWKYGLVDGKLAGLSFGENTQGLVFNKTLLQSHSLPEPKTGQSWEDHIAWAANVTQVTGTPGTMDPSGSYQAFWVWLRQRGKELYNGKQLGFDESDVTGWFELWKGARDRKATPTADVIHEGNATDITKQLVATGKAGTSWVWVNQMPELKKATKNELGVVAFPGDTKGQWARASMYFSVYRGSKSKDVAVDVINFLANDAAAGAILGTERGLPSNLDIRASVANSTTDQAMKQSISVENDLGKLFGQPPAVPLKGHSKVRTELVKAAENCQFGRATPAASAAAFVTACKAAISA
;
A
#
# COMPACT_ATOMS: atom_id res chain seq x y z
N MET A 1 51.45 47.16 18.10
CA MET A 1 52.63 46.30 18.37
C MET A 1 52.21 44.88 18.07
N SER A 2 52.71 44.47 17.20
CA SER A 2 53.52 43.60 16.36
C SER A 2 52.68 42.51 15.69
N SER A 3 52.69 42.63 14.42
CA SER A 3 52.30 41.69 13.36
C SER A 3 53.11 40.41 13.38
N THR A 4 52.51 39.27 13.07
CA THR A 4 53.20 38.19 12.33
C THR A 4 52.23 37.59 11.33
N SER A 5 52.55 37.76 10.08
CA SER A 5 52.03 37.11 8.89
C SER A 5 52.52 35.65 8.82
N ASP A 6 51.64 34.70 8.52
CA ASP A 6 52.10 33.39 8.09
C ASP A 6 51.43 33.03 6.75
N SER A 7 52.28 32.75 5.75
CA SER A 7 51.93 32.48 4.37
C SER A 7 51.76 30.98 4.15
N GLY A 8 50.53 30.54 3.92
CA GLY A 8 50.18 29.16 3.58
C GLY A 8 50.36 28.88 2.10
N LEU A 9 51.20 27.95 1.74
CA LEU A 9 51.49 27.43 0.41
C LEU A 9 50.33 26.72 -0.27
N SER A 10 50.10 27.07 -1.51
CA SER A 10 49.07 26.55 -2.41
C SER A 10 49.31 25.09 -2.84
N ARG A 11 48.24 24.24 -2.78
CA ARG A 11 48.21 22.81 -3.16
C ARG A 11 48.44 22.51 -4.65
N ARG A 12 49.04 23.43 -5.43
CA ARG A 12 49.25 23.24 -6.90
C ARG A 12 50.68 22.96 -7.33
N GLN A 13 51.65 22.72 -6.43
CA GLN A 13 53.06 22.59 -6.82
C GLN A 13 53.75 21.27 -6.41
N ALA A 14 53.02 20.20 -6.16
CA ALA A 14 53.63 18.90 -5.83
C ALA A 14 53.27 17.81 -6.87
N LEU A 15 53.56 18.02 -8.12
CA LEU A 15 53.46 16.95 -9.16
C LEU A 15 54.41 17.26 -10.33
N ARG A 16 55.73 17.12 -10.11
CA ARG A 16 56.72 16.84 -11.16
C ARG A 16 57.98 16.27 -10.49
N LEU A 17 58.29 15.08 -10.92
CA LEU A 17 59.56 14.35 -10.88
C LEU A 17 59.37 12.94 -10.28
N LEU A 18 59.30 11.99 -11.19
CA LEU A 18 60.18 10.82 -11.22
C LEU A 18 59.83 10.02 -12.49
N GLY A 19 60.83 9.87 -13.31
CA GLY A 19 60.75 9.25 -14.61
C GLY A 19 61.07 7.77 -14.63
N GLY A 20 60.59 7.15 -15.68
CA GLY A 20 61.32 6.18 -16.50
C GLY A 20 61.45 4.76 -15.95
N SER A 21 60.62 3.82 -16.48
CA SER A 21 61.12 2.51 -16.95
C SER A 21 60.03 1.88 -17.81
N ALA A 22 60.34 1.71 -19.09
CA ALA A 22 59.55 0.98 -20.06
C ALA A 22 59.69 -0.51 -19.83
N LEU A 23 58.54 -1.21 -19.70
CA LEU A 23 58.43 -2.65 -19.91
C LEU A 23 57.29 -2.90 -20.88
N ALA A 24 57.61 -3.44 -22.01
CA ALA A 24 56.70 -3.85 -23.06
C ALA A 24 55.86 -5.06 -22.62
N VAL A 25 54.54 -4.96 -22.77
CA VAL A 25 53.62 -6.07 -22.66
C VAL A 25 52.82 -6.16 -23.98
N PRO A 26 52.62 -7.38 -24.54
CA PRO A 26 52.01 -7.55 -25.86
C PRO A 26 50.53 -7.22 -25.85
N LEU A 27 50.09 -6.46 -26.88
CA LEU A 27 48.68 -6.24 -27.20
C LEU A 27 48.03 -7.58 -27.62
N VAL A 28 47.15 -8.11 -26.80
CA VAL A 28 46.17 -9.08 -27.27
C VAL A 28 44.92 -8.28 -27.67
N LEU A 29 44.62 -8.24 -28.94
CA LEU A 29 43.32 -7.81 -29.49
C LEU A 29 42.28 -8.85 -29.08
N ALA A 30 41.51 -8.53 -28.05
CA ALA A 30 40.26 -9.26 -27.76
C ALA A 30 39.09 -8.41 -28.31
N GLY A 31 38.29 -9.06 -29.14
CA GLY A 31 37.16 -8.49 -29.85
C GLY A 31 36.11 -7.85 -28.96
N CYS A 32 35.43 -6.84 -29.50
CA CYS A 32 34.18 -6.30 -28.97
C CYS A 32 33.12 -7.42 -28.92
N GLY A 33 32.89 -7.97 -27.72
CA GLY A 33 31.70 -8.75 -27.41
C GLY A 33 30.75 -7.84 -26.64
N ASP A 34 29.51 -7.79 -27.04
CA ASP A 34 28.42 -7.15 -26.33
C ASP A 34 28.41 -7.63 -24.88
N ASP A 35 28.67 -6.72 -23.94
CA ASP A 35 28.64 -6.98 -22.51
C ASP A 35 27.20 -6.96 -21.98
N SER A 36 26.43 -7.98 -22.34
CA SER A 36 25.24 -8.35 -21.61
C SER A 36 25.65 -9.15 -20.35
N GLY A 37 26.35 -8.45 -19.43
CA GLY A 37 26.77 -9.03 -18.16
C GLY A 37 25.59 -9.51 -17.35
N SER A 38 25.34 -10.82 -17.35
CA SER A 38 24.48 -11.48 -16.38
C SER A 38 25.09 -11.27 -14.99
N GLY A 39 24.36 -10.55 -14.12
CA GLY A 39 24.75 -10.38 -12.72
C GLY A 39 24.80 -11.72 -11.96
N PRO A 40 25.29 -11.72 -10.71
CA PRO A 40 25.37 -12.93 -9.90
C PRO A 40 24.03 -13.66 -9.83
N SER A 41 24.07 -14.99 -9.92
CA SER A 41 22.89 -15.87 -9.79
C SER A 41 22.85 -16.48 -8.39
N ALA A 42 21.65 -16.80 -7.90
CA ALA A 42 21.48 -17.52 -6.62
C ALA A 42 22.17 -18.89 -6.61
N SER A 43 22.34 -19.49 -7.78
CA SER A 43 23.09 -20.76 -7.94
C SER A 43 24.62 -20.59 -8.02
N SER A 44 25.13 -19.35 -8.08
CA SER A 44 26.59 -19.10 -8.07
C SER A 44 27.16 -19.34 -6.68
N THR A 45 28.45 -19.67 -6.60
CA THR A 45 29.19 -19.79 -5.33
C THR A 45 29.70 -18.45 -4.81
N GLN A 46 29.55 -17.37 -5.58
CA GLN A 46 29.98 -16.02 -5.20
C GLN A 46 29.08 -15.46 -4.09
N PRO A 47 29.67 -14.92 -3.02
CA PRO A 47 28.89 -14.25 -1.97
C PRO A 47 28.07 -13.07 -2.51
N VAL A 48 26.81 -13.00 -2.11
CA VAL A 48 25.90 -11.91 -2.44
C VAL A 48 25.28 -11.39 -1.15
N GLU A 49 25.41 -10.10 -0.89
CA GLU A 49 24.67 -9.43 0.17
C GLU A 49 23.59 -8.55 -0.47
N LEU A 50 22.31 -8.75 -0.10
CA LEU A 50 21.18 -7.95 -0.55
C LEU A 50 20.70 -7.06 0.58
N SER A 51 20.52 -5.78 0.30
CA SER A 51 19.84 -4.85 1.19
C SER A 51 18.33 -4.94 1.01
N PHE A 52 17.60 -5.10 2.12
CA PHE A 52 16.15 -5.20 2.11
C PHE A 52 15.53 -4.21 3.10
N PHE A 53 14.63 -3.35 2.61
CA PHE A 53 13.97 -2.32 3.40
C PHE A 53 12.44 -2.45 3.32
N TRP A 54 11.77 -2.51 4.49
CA TRP A 54 10.31 -2.60 4.58
C TRP A 54 9.74 -1.78 5.74
N TRP A 55 8.43 -1.47 5.67
CA TRP A 55 7.73 -0.92 6.83
C TRP A 55 6.98 -2.02 7.58
N GLY A 56 6.84 -1.84 8.88
CA GLY A 56 6.09 -2.72 9.77
C GLY A 56 6.57 -2.60 11.20
N GLY A 57 5.89 -3.31 12.10
CA GLY A 57 6.29 -3.46 13.49
C GLY A 57 7.28 -4.62 13.70
N GLN A 58 7.63 -4.84 14.97
CA GLN A 58 8.55 -5.91 15.37
C GLN A 58 8.07 -7.30 14.92
N ALA A 59 6.77 -7.59 15.05
CA ALA A 59 6.21 -8.88 14.63
C ALA A 59 6.46 -9.16 13.14
N ARG A 60 6.27 -8.15 12.27
CA ARG A 60 6.58 -8.25 10.83
C ARG A 60 8.07 -8.48 10.59
N ALA A 61 8.93 -7.79 11.33
CA ALA A 61 10.38 -7.97 11.23
C ALA A 61 10.78 -9.40 11.58
N ASP A 62 10.31 -9.93 12.70
CA ASP A 62 10.61 -11.27 13.16
C ASP A 62 10.17 -12.36 12.17
N LEU A 63 8.99 -12.22 11.57
CA LEU A 63 8.50 -13.15 10.55
C LEU A 63 9.30 -13.04 9.25
N THR A 64 9.64 -11.81 8.83
CA THR A 64 10.46 -11.58 7.65
C THR A 64 11.86 -12.18 7.84
N ASP A 65 12.45 -11.99 9.02
CA ASP A 65 13.77 -12.56 9.37
C ASP A 65 13.77 -14.08 9.30
N LYS A 66 12.73 -14.73 9.82
CA LYS A 66 12.59 -16.20 9.74
C LYS A 66 12.46 -16.68 8.29
N ALA A 67 11.67 -15.99 7.47
CA ALA A 67 11.51 -16.35 6.05
C ALA A 67 12.80 -16.14 5.26
N LEU A 68 13.56 -15.06 5.50
CA LEU A 68 14.85 -14.81 4.88
C LEU A 68 15.92 -15.81 5.34
N ALA A 69 15.92 -16.21 6.62
CA ALA A 69 16.79 -17.25 7.12
C ALA A 69 16.55 -18.60 6.42
N LEU A 70 15.29 -18.93 6.12
CA LEU A 70 14.94 -20.12 5.35
C LEU A 70 15.48 -20.03 3.91
N TYR A 71 15.46 -18.85 3.28
CA TYR A 71 16.10 -18.64 1.99
C TYR A 71 17.60 -18.83 2.06
N THR A 72 18.29 -18.24 3.04
CA THR A 72 19.73 -18.40 3.24
C THR A 72 20.13 -19.86 3.48
N GLN A 73 19.29 -20.66 4.15
CA GLN A 73 19.56 -22.11 4.30
C GLN A 73 19.60 -22.83 2.95
N LYS A 74 18.76 -22.43 2.00
CA LYS A 74 18.73 -23.00 0.64
C LYS A 74 19.82 -22.40 -0.27
N HIS A 75 20.24 -21.15 0.00
CA HIS A 75 21.22 -20.37 -0.76
C HIS A 75 22.29 -19.78 0.17
N PRO A 76 23.25 -20.59 0.67
CA PRO A 76 24.21 -20.16 1.70
C PRO A 76 25.14 -19.01 1.29
N ASN A 77 25.26 -18.77 -0.02
CA ASN A 77 26.03 -17.65 -0.56
C ASN A 77 25.27 -16.31 -0.49
N VAL A 78 23.96 -16.31 -0.12
CA VAL A 78 23.13 -15.09 -0.06
C VAL A 78 22.87 -14.69 1.38
N THR A 79 23.24 -13.46 1.71
CA THR A 79 23.00 -12.82 3.01
C THR A 79 22.20 -11.54 2.86
N PHE A 80 21.66 -11.02 3.98
CA PHE A 80 20.76 -9.86 3.95
C PHE A 80 21.19 -8.76 4.92
N LYS A 81 21.34 -7.55 4.40
CA LYS A 81 21.38 -6.31 5.18
C LYS A 81 19.96 -5.80 5.36
N LYS A 82 19.37 -6.05 6.51
CA LYS A 82 17.97 -5.79 6.80
C LYS A 82 17.76 -4.43 7.47
N THR A 83 16.77 -3.68 6.99
CA THR A 83 16.35 -2.41 7.60
C THR A 83 14.82 -2.37 7.62
N TRP A 84 14.24 -1.94 8.74
CA TRP A 84 12.81 -1.75 8.85
C TRP A 84 12.46 -0.61 9.80
N GLN A 85 11.26 -0.06 9.65
CA GLN A 85 10.69 0.95 10.55
C GLN A 85 9.15 0.96 10.42
N GLY A 86 8.47 1.70 11.30
CA GLY A 86 7.03 1.96 11.15
C GLY A 86 6.71 2.65 9.82
N ASN A 87 5.44 2.65 9.43
CA ASN A 87 5.01 3.26 8.17
C ASN A 87 5.29 4.78 8.12
N GLN A 88 5.17 5.47 9.27
CA GLN A 88 5.47 6.89 9.37
C GLN A 88 6.94 7.18 9.05
N GLY A 89 7.19 8.07 8.10
CA GLY A 89 8.53 8.44 7.64
C GLY A 89 9.23 7.39 6.77
N TYR A 90 8.60 6.23 6.50
CA TYR A 90 9.19 5.21 5.65
C TYR A 90 9.47 5.71 4.22
N PHE A 91 8.48 6.33 3.60
CA PHE A 91 8.62 6.83 2.23
C PHE A 91 9.56 8.02 2.13
N ASP A 92 9.66 8.86 3.15
CA ASP A 92 10.65 9.95 3.21
C ASP A 92 12.07 9.40 3.24
N LYS A 93 12.30 8.36 4.06
CA LYS A 93 13.60 7.67 4.12
C LYS A 93 13.91 6.95 2.81
N LEU A 94 12.95 6.23 2.22
CA LEU A 94 13.14 5.55 0.94
C LEU A 94 13.45 6.57 -0.17
N ALA A 95 12.75 7.71 -0.21
CA ALA A 95 13.03 8.79 -1.16
C ALA A 95 14.44 9.36 -0.99
N THR A 96 14.90 9.56 0.25
CA THR A 96 16.26 10.02 0.54
C THR A 96 17.33 9.03 0.06
N LEU A 97 17.14 7.74 0.36
CA LEU A 97 18.05 6.68 -0.07
C LEU A 97 18.12 6.58 -1.60
N THR A 98 16.97 6.63 -2.27
CA THR A 98 16.92 6.55 -3.74
C THR A 98 17.53 7.77 -4.42
N ALA A 99 17.34 8.97 -3.86
CA ALA A 99 17.96 10.19 -4.37
C ALA A 99 19.48 10.22 -4.17
N GLY A 100 19.97 9.63 -3.08
CA GLY A 100 21.40 9.50 -2.76
C GLY A 100 22.12 8.40 -3.54
N GLY A 101 21.41 7.56 -4.30
CA GLY A 101 22.00 6.41 -5.00
C GLY A 101 22.20 5.16 -4.12
N ASP A 102 21.78 5.21 -2.86
CA ASP A 102 21.88 4.13 -1.86
C ASP A 102 20.56 3.36 -1.71
N ALA A 103 19.76 3.27 -2.79
CA ALA A 103 18.52 2.56 -2.77
C ALA A 103 18.72 1.08 -2.38
N PRO A 104 17.89 0.52 -1.49
CA PRO A 104 17.97 -0.90 -1.13
C PRO A 104 17.66 -1.77 -2.35
N ASP A 105 18.33 -2.95 -2.45
CA ASP A 105 18.12 -3.88 -3.56
C ASP A 105 16.67 -4.34 -3.67
N ILE A 106 16.04 -4.61 -2.51
CA ILE A 106 14.62 -4.96 -2.40
C ILE A 106 13.95 -3.98 -1.43
N PHE A 107 12.80 -3.47 -1.81
CA PHE A 107 12.02 -2.58 -0.94
C PHE A 107 10.53 -2.82 -1.08
N GLN A 108 9.83 -2.59 0.02
CA GLN A 108 8.38 -2.65 0.08
C GLN A 108 7.79 -1.31 -0.38
N ILE A 109 6.73 -1.35 -1.20
CA ILE A 109 6.06 -0.15 -1.70
C ILE A 109 4.55 -0.39 -1.75
N ASP A 110 3.74 0.65 -1.65
CA ASP A 110 2.31 0.58 -1.87
C ASP A 110 1.89 1.23 -3.21
N ASP A 111 0.64 1.05 -3.61
CA ASP A 111 0.11 1.57 -4.87
C ASP A 111 0.10 3.11 -4.94
N ASN A 112 0.09 3.81 -3.79
CA ASN A 112 0.09 5.27 -3.77
C ASN A 112 1.41 5.87 -4.27
N TYR A 113 2.50 5.09 -4.19
CA TYR A 113 3.84 5.51 -4.56
C TYR A 113 4.42 4.73 -5.75
N LEU A 114 3.81 3.59 -6.13
CA LEU A 114 4.36 2.70 -7.16
C LEU A 114 4.64 3.43 -8.47
N THR A 115 3.67 4.21 -8.96
CA THR A 115 3.82 5.00 -10.19
C THR A 115 4.92 6.04 -10.08
N GLU A 116 5.06 6.69 -8.92
CA GLU A 116 6.11 7.69 -8.71
C GLU A 116 7.51 7.09 -8.82
N TYR A 117 7.74 5.96 -8.14
CA TYR A 117 9.04 5.29 -8.17
C TYR A 117 9.33 4.65 -9.53
N ALA A 118 8.32 4.10 -10.20
CA ALA A 118 8.46 3.56 -11.55
C ALA A 118 8.79 4.66 -12.58
N SER A 119 8.09 5.80 -12.54
CA SER A 119 8.32 6.92 -13.46
C SER A 119 9.71 7.56 -13.30
N ARG A 120 10.26 7.53 -12.09
CA ARG A 120 11.64 7.94 -11.78
C ARG A 120 12.67 6.86 -12.13
N SER A 121 12.25 5.73 -12.69
CA SER A 121 13.12 4.60 -13.02
C SER A 121 13.87 4.03 -11.81
N VAL A 122 13.27 4.06 -10.63
CA VAL A 122 13.83 3.44 -9.42
C VAL A 122 13.56 1.95 -9.40
N THR A 123 12.35 1.52 -9.79
CA THR A 123 11.97 0.11 -9.84
C THR A 123 12.52 -0.57 -11.07
N LEU A 124 12.97 -1.81 -10.92
CA LEU A 124 13.29 -2.72 -12.02
C LEU A 124 11.99 -3.13 -12.73
N ASP A 125 12.03 -3.21 -14.06
CA ASP A 125 10.96 -3.84 -14.83
C ASP A 125 11.02 -5.37 -14.61
N LEU A 126 10.04 -5.91 -13.89
CA LEU A 126 9.94 -7.33 -13.59
C LEU A 126 9.25 -8.15 -14.70
N THR A 127 8.73 -7.49 -15.76
CA THR A 127 8.01 -8.15 -16.87
C THR A 127 8.85 -9.23 -17.57
N PRO A 128 10.16 -9.04 -17.86
CA PRO A 128 10.98 -10.10 -18.44
C PRO A 128 11.10 -11.34 -17.53
N TYR A 129 11.22 -11.13 -16.23
CA TYR A 129 11.30 -12.21 -15.25
C TYR A 129 9.98 -12.98 -15.15
N GLN A 130 8.86 -12.28 -15.16
CA GLN A 130 7.52 -12.88 -15.16
C GLN A 130 7.28 -13.69 -16.44
N LYS A 131 7.61 -13.14 -17.61
CA LYS A 131 7.47 -13.86 -18.91
C LYS A 131 8.36 -15.09 -19.03
N SER A 132 9.55 -15.07 -18.42
CA SER A 132 10.47 -16.22 -18.42
C SER A 132 10.14 -17.28 -17.35
N GLY A 133 9.17 -17.02 -16.46
CA GLY A 133 8.84 -17.88 -15.34
C GLY A 133 9.81 -17.80 -14.14
N LYS A 134 10.84 -16.95 -14.19
CA LYS A 134 11.71 -16.68 -13.03
C LYS A 134 10.96 -15.99 -11.89
N LEU A 135 9.93 -15.21 -12.23
CA LEU A 135 8.98 -14.65 -11.30
C LEU A 135 7.62 -15.28 -11.58
N ASP A 136 7.22 -16.25 -10.76
CA ASP A 136 6.00 -17.03 -10.98
C ASP A 136 4.77 -16.29 -10.42
N THR A 137 3.85 -15.94 -11.32
CA THR A 137 2.54 -15.36 -11.00
C THR A 137 1.38 -16.27 -11.38
N SER A 138 1.64 -17.52 -11.73
CA SER A 138 0.61 -18.46 -12.24
C SER A 138 -0.48 -18.78 -11.22
N LYS A 139 -0.16 -18.65 -9.92
CA LYS A 139 -1.08 -18.87 -8.80
C LYS A 139 -1.67 -17.57 -8.23
N PHE A 140 -1.43 -16.43 -8.87
CA PHE A 140 -1.97 -15.15 -8.45
C PHE A 140 -3.20 -14.80 -9.26
N PRO A 141 -4.24 -14.19 -8.66
CA PRO A 141 -5.32 -13.57 -9.42
C PRO A 141 -4.74 -12.59 -10.45
N GLU A 142 -5.20 -12.69 -11.69
CA GLU A 142 -4.70 -11.83 -12.76
C GLU A 142 -4.91 -10.35 -12.46
N SER A 143 -6.06 -10.00 -11.89
CA SER A 143 -6.37 -8.65 -11.42
C SER A 143 -5.35 -8.12 -10.39
N LEU A 144 -4.82 -9.00 -9.55
CA LEU A 144 -3.93 -8.61 -8.45
C LEU A 144 -2.48 -8.37 -8.92
N TRP A 145 -1.90 -9.28 -9.75
CA TRP A 145 -0.54 -9.03 -10.24
C TRP A 145 -0.50 -7.94 -11.31
N LYS A 146 -1.54 -7.83 -12.16
CA LYS A 146 -1.66 -6.72 -13.12
C LYS A 146 -1.78 -5.36 -12.48
N TYR A 147 -2.28 -5.29 -11.25
CA TYR A 147 -2.32 -4.03 -10.49
C TYR A 147 -0.92 -3.49 -10.13
N GLY A 148 0.15 -4.29 -10.33
CA GLY A 148 1.56 -3.85 -10.25
C GLY A 148 2.12 -3.25 -11.55
N LEU A 149 1.31 -3.17 -12.63
CA LEU A 149 1.74 -2.62 -13.91
C LEU A 149 1.69 -1.09 -13.92
N VAL A 150 2.80 -0.48 -14.29
CA VAL A 150 2.91 0.96 -14.57
C VAL A 150 3.40 1.11 -16.01
N ASP A 151 2.65 1.78 -16.86
CA ASP A 151 2.96 1.93 -18.29
C ASP A 151 3.33 0.60 -18.98
N GLY A 152 2.60 -0.47 -18.65
CA GLY A 152 2.78 -1.81 -19.19
C GLY A 152 4.00 -2.58 -18.67
N LYS A 153 4.73 -2.05 -17.69
CA LYS A 153 5.87 -2.69 -17.03
C LYS A 153 5.50 -3.11 -15.61
N LEU A 154 5.86 -4.31 -15.21
CA LEU A 154 5.63 -4.79 -13.84
C LEU A 154 6.65 -4.13 -12.90
N ALA A 155 6.21 -3.09 -12.20
CA ALA A 155 7.06 -2.29 -11.31
C ALA A 155 7.24 -2.89 -9.91
N GLY A 156 6.36 -3.82 -9.52
CA GLY A 156 6.42 -4.53 -8.25
C GLY A 156 5.53 -5.77 -8.25
N LEU A 157 5.94 -6.80 -7.52
CA LEU A 157 5.15 -8.00 -7.30
C LEU A 157 4.18 -7.74 -6.15
N SER A 158 2.87 -7.87 -6.41
CA SER A 158 1.85 -7.86 -5.36
C SER A 158 2.12 -8.98 -4.37
N PHE A 159 2.32 -8.63 -3.09
CA PHE A 159 2.67 -9.60 -2.07
C PHE A 159 1.47 -10.09 -1.28
N GLY A 160 0.43 -9.26 -1.17
CA GLY A 160 -0.81 -9.61 -0.51
C GLY A 160 -1.99 -8.85 -1.09
N GLU A 161 -3.17 -9.37 -0.82
CA GLU A 161 -4.45 -8.77 -1.14
C GLU A 161 -5.05 -8.15 0.11
N ASN A 162 -5.74 -7.04 -0.06
CA ASN A 162 -6.48 -6.39 1.01
C ASN A 162 -7.74 -5.72 0.47
N THR A 163 -8.81 -5.87 1.21
CA THR A 163 -10.12 -5.34 0.86
C THR A 163 -10.62 -4.44 1.98
N GLN A 164 -11.15 -3.28 1.64
CA GLN A 164 -11.91 -2.50 2.60
C GLN A 164 -13.34 -3.01 2.69
N GLY A 165 -13.84 -3.07 3.93
CA GLY A 165 -15.23 -3.38 4.24
C GLY A 165 -15.82 -2.38 5.23
N LEU A 166 -17.14 -2.37 5.30
CA LEU A 166 -17.88 -1.71 6.34
C LEU A 166 -18.00 -2.71 7.52
N VAL A 167 -17.17 -2.53 8.53
CA VAL A 167 -17.22 -3.33 9.76
C VAL A 167 -18.28 -2.75 10.68
N PHE A 168 -19.16 -3.60 11.21
CA PHE A 168 -20.26 -3.19 12.07
C PHE A 168 -20.31 -3.95 13.40
N ASN A 169 -20.87 -3.33 14.42
CA ASN A 169 -21.03 -3.89 15.75
C ASN A 169 -22.31 -4.73 15.83
N LYS A 170 -22.18 -6.06 15.67
CA LYS A 170 -23.31 -7.00 15.77
C LYS A 170 -23.96 -6.96 17.13
N THR A 171 -23.17 -6.92 18.20
CA THR A 171 -23.68 -6.91 19.57
C THR A 171 -24.59 -5.69 19.80
N LEU A 172 -24.19 -4.50 19.33
CA LEU A 172 -25.01 -3.29 19.45
C LEU A 172 -26.36 -3.46 18.73
N LEU A 173 -26.34 -3.98 17.50
CA LEU A 173 -27.56 -4.14 16.70
C LEU A 173 -28.49 -5.19 17.31
N GLN A 174 -27.95 -6.34 17.70
CA GLN A 174 -28.74 -7.44 18.28
C GLN A 174 -29.35 -7.05 19.62
N SER A 175 -28.64 -6.33 20.49
CA SER A 175 -29.16 -5.89 21.79
C SER A 175 -30.34 -4.92 21.68
N HIS A 176 -30.53 -4.28 20.51
CA HIS A 176 -31.62 -3.35 20.23
C HIS A 176 -32.60 -3.89 19.16
N SER A 177 -32.49 -5.17 18.79
CA SER A 177 -33.31 -5.82 17.75
C SER A 177 -33.28 -5.04 16.39
N LEU A 178 -32.13 -4.43 16.06
CA LEU A 178 -31.93 -3.70 14.82
C LEU A 178 -31.39 -4.62 13.73
N PRO A 179 -31.78 -4.39 12.45
CA PRO A 179 -31.27 -5.17 11.34
C PRO A 179 -29.79 -4.84 11.07
N GLU A 180 -29.03 -5.86 10.69
CA GLU A 180 -27.65 -5.68 10.21
C GLU A 180 -27.64 -4.92 8.86
N PRO A 181 -26.58 -4.15 8.55
CA PRO A 181 -26.41 -3.55 7.23
C PRO A 181 -26.22 -4.63 6.18
N LYS A 182 -26.59 -4.35 4.92
CA LYS A 182 -26.58 -5.36 3.84
C LYS A 182 -25.62 -4.94 2.73
N THR A 183 -24.89 -5.91 2.21
CA THR A 183 -24.15 -5.75 0.94
C THR A 183 -25.14 -5.40 -0.18
N GLY A 184 -24.81 -4.39 -1.01
CA GLY A 184 -25.65 -3.95 -2.12
C GLY A 184 -26.74 -2.93 -1.76
N GLN A 185 -26.90 -2.53 -0.48
CA GLN A 185 -27.78 -1.40 -0.14
C GLN A 185 -27.22 -0.09 -0.71
N SER A 186 -28.10 0.83 -1.11
CA SER A 186 -27.63 2.14 -1.59
C SER A 186 -26.94 2.98 -0.51
N TRP A 187 -26.20 4.03 -0.91
CA TRP A 187 -25.59 4.96 0.05
C TRP A 187 -26.67 5.67 0.88
N GLU A 188 -27.76 6.03 0.25
CA GLU A 188 -28.92 6.69 0.87
C GLU A 188 -29.60 5.75 1.87
N ASP A 189 -29.81 4.47 1.53
CA ASP A 189 -30.38 3.48 2.43
C ASP A 189 -29.44 3.20 3.61
N HIS A 190 -28.13 3.16 3.37
CA HIS A 190 -27.15 3.02 4.45
C HIS A 190 -27.22 4.19 5.43
N ILE A 191 -27.32 5.42 4.93
CA ILE A 191 -27.44 6.61 5.77
C ILE A 191 -28.76 6.62 6.54
N ALA A 192 -29.87 6.21 5.89
CA ALA A 192 -31.15 6.09 6.56
C ALA A 192 -31.12 5.02 7.65
N TRP A 193 -30.53 3.86 7.37
CA TRP A 193 -30.28 2.81 8.35
C TRP A 193 -29.43 3.33 9.53
N ALA A 194 -28.33 4.03 9.26
CA ALA A 194 -27.45 4.58 10.28
C ALA A 194 -28.15 5.64 11.16
N ALA A 195 -28.98 6.49 10.57
CA ALA A 195 -29.79 7.45 11.32
C ALA A 195 -30.78 6.74 12.26
N ASN A 196 -31.41 5.66 11.81
CA ASN A 196 -32.29 4.84 12.65
C ASN A 196 -31.51 4.17 13.80
N VAL A 197 -30.31 3.63 13.54
CA VAL A 197 -29.43 3.09 14.60
C VAL A 197 -29.16 4.18 15.63
N THR A 198 -28.82 5.39 15.20
CA THR A 198 -28.56 6.52 16.13
C THR A 198 -29.78 6.85 16.96
N GLN A 199 -30.96 6.91 16.34
CA GLN A 199 -32.21 7.24 17.02
C GLN A 199 -32.55 6.21 18.10
N VAL A 200 -32.33 4.93 17.84
CA VAL A 200 -32.69 3.85 18.76
C VAL A 200 -31.66 3.65 19.86
N THR A 201 -30.37 3.74 19.53
CA THR A 201 -29.28 3.37 20.44
C THR A 201 -28.61 4.56 21.13
N GLY A 202 -28.76 5.76 20.61
CA GLY A 202 -27.99 6.95 21.00
C GLY A 202 -26.53 6.94 20.47
N THR A 203 -26.09 5.81 19.86
CA THR A 203 -24.75 5.70 19.24
C THR A 203 -24.86 6.03 17.75
N PRO A 204 -24.04 6.92 17.19
CA PRO A 204 -24.03 7.20 15.75
C PRO A 204 -23.90 5.90 14.92
N GLY A 205 -24.79 5.70 13.94
CA GLY A 205 -24.89 4.42 13.23
C GLY A 205 -23.69 4.15 12.32
N THR A 206 -23.05 5.19 11.75
CA THR A 206 -21.92 5.02 10.83
C THR A 206 -20.85 6.09 11.02
N MET A 207 -19.60 5.75 10.75
CA MET A 207 -18.51 6.72 10.60
C MET A 207 -18.63 7.45 9.25
N ASP A 208 -18.32 8.73 9.20
CA ASP A 208 -18.29 9.56 7.97
C ASP A 208 -16.98 9.26 7.18
N PRO A 209 -17.04 8.66 5.98
CA PRO A 209 -15.88 8.37 5.14
C PRO A 209 -15.60 9.47 4.11
N SER A 210 -16.15 10.69 4.25
CA SER A 210 -16.02 11.72 3.21
C SER A 210 -14.56 12.08 2.89
N GLY A 211 -13.63 11.88 3.83
CA GLY A 211 -12.18 12.01 3.62
C GLY A 211 -11.48 10.75 3.11
N SER A 212 -12.19 9.63 2.93
CA SER A 212 -11.61 8.38 2.42
C SER A 212 -11.60 8.39 0.88
N TYR A 213 -10.39 8.38 0.29
CA TYR A 213 -10.28 8.33 -1.17
C TYR A 213 -10.80 7.00 -1.74
N GLN A 214 -10.71 5.90 -1.01
CA GLN A 214 -11.23 4.61 -1.45
C GLN A 214 -12.75 4.65 -1.53
N ALA A 215 -13.42 5.18 -0.50
CA ALA A 215 -14.88 5.29 -0.49
C ALA A 215 -15.37 6.24 -1.59
N PHE A 216 -14.67 7.37 -1.77
CA PHE A 216 -14.96 8.31 -2.87
C PHE A 216 -14.74 7.66 -4.24
N TRP A 217 -13.66 6.91 -4.43
CA TRP A 217 -13.40 6.22 -5.70
C TRP A 217 -14.46 5.16 -6.01
N VAL A 218 -14.85 4.33 -5.02
CA VAL A 218 -15.96 3.37 -5.17
C VAL A 218 -17.25 4.09 -5.57
N TRP A 219 -17.57 5.21 -4.92
CA TRP A 219 -18.75 6.01 -5.22
C TRP A 219 -18.72 6.59 -6.66
N LEU A 220 -17.56 7.03 -7.15
CA LEU A 220 -17.35 7.45 -8.54
C LEU A 220 -17.59 6.29 -9.52
N ARG A 221 -16.99 5.12 -9.25
CA ARG A 221 -17.10 3.95 -10.13
C ARG A 221 -18.53 3.44 -10.27
N GLN A 222 -19.30 3.51 -9.20
CA GLN A 222 -20.73 3.19 -9.22
C GLN A 222 -21.54 4.14 -10.10
N ARG A 223 -20.95 5.27 -10.50
CA ARG A 223 -21.50 6.28 -11.42
C ARG A 223 -20.84 6.27 -12.80
N GLY A 224 -20.09 5.20 -13.10
CA GLY A 224 -19.39 5.05 -14.37
C GLY A 224 -18.18 5.97 -14.54
N LYS A 225 -17.66 6.55 -13.45
CA LYS A 225 -16.48 7.41 -13.43
C LYS A 225 -15.31 6.73 -12.72
N GLU A 226 -14.10 7.23 -12.94
CA GLU A 226 -12.89 6.77 -12.26
C GLU A 226 -12.22 7.94 -11.52
N LEU A 227 -11.32 7.66 -10.59
CA LEU A 227 -10.53 8.72 -9.96
C LEU A 227 -9.57 9.36 -10.96
N TYR A 228 -9.07 8.56 -11.90
CA TYR A 228 -8.19 9.02 -12.98
C TYR A 228 -8.66 8.49 -14.32
N ASN A 229 -8.53 9.31 -15.36
CA ASN A 229 -8.75 8.95 -16.76
C ASN A 229 -7.50 9.31 -17.57
N GLY A 230 -6.69 8.31 -17.91
CA GLY A 230 -5.36 8.53 -18.44
C GLY A 230 -4.50 9.31 -17.43
N LYS A 231 -3.99 10.46 -17.83
CA LYS A 231 -3.16 11.35 -16.98
C LYS A 231 -3.94 12.50 -16.33
N GLN A 232 -5.26 12.45 -16.35
CA GLN A 232 -6.12 13.50 -15.84
C GLN A 232 -7.02 12.97 -14.70
N LEU A 233 -7.69 13.90 -14.00
CA LEU A 233 -8.77 13.54 -13.08
C LEU A 233 -9.94 12.95 -13.86
N GLY A 234 -10.54 11.88 -13.39
CA GLY A 234 -11.72 11.25 -13.96
C GLY A 234 -13.04 11.78 -13.40
N PHE A 235 -12.99 12.82 -12.59
CA PHE A 235 -14.12 13.47 -11.92
C PHE A 235 -14.01 15.00 -12.00
N ASP A 236 -15.09 15.68 -11.70
CA ASP A 236 -15.18 17.13 -11.69
C ASP A 236 -15.69 17.68 -10.34
N GLU A 237 -15.88 19.01 -10.26
CA GLU A 237 -16.35 19.69 -9.04
C GLU A 237 -17.76 19.25 -8.65
N SER A 238 -18.62 18.90 -9.62
CA SER A 238 -20.00 18.47 -9.34
C SER A 238 -20.02 17.11 -8.64
N ASP A 239 -19.13 16.20 -9.03
CA ASP A 239 -18.99 14.90 -8.36
C ASP A 239 -18.56 15.06 -6.91
N VAL A 240 -17.53 15.87 -6.67
CA VAL A 240 -17.02 16.10 -5.31
C VAL A 240 -18.05 16.82 -4.45
N THR A 241 -18.78 17.79 -5.03
CA THR A 241 -19.89 18.49 -4.34
C THR A 241 -20.95 17.47 -3.93
N GLY A 242 -21.40 16.61 -4.85
CA GLY A 242 -22.40 15.58 -4.55
C GLY A 242 -21.93 14.59 -3.46
N TRP A 243 -20.66 14.22 -3.45
CA TRP A 243 -20.07 13.40 -2.39
C TRP A 243 -20.10 14.09 -1.03
N PHE A 244 -19.71 15.34 -0.95
CA PHE A 244 -19.72 16.09 0.31
C PHE A 244 -21.14 16.44 0.77
N GLU A 245 -22.09 16.70 -0.15
CA GLU A 245 -23.51 16.91 0.18
C GLU A 245 -24.15 15.64 0.74
N LEU A 246 -23.87 14.46 0.17
CA LEU A 246 -24.32 13.17 0.69
C LEU A 246 -23.95 13.00 2.18
N TRP A 247 -22.69 13.24 2.51
CA TRP A 247 -22.21 13.08 3.88
C TRP A 247 -22.60 14.24 4.80
N LYS A 248 -22.78 15.44 4.26
CA LYS A 248 -23.43 16.52 5.02
C LYS A 248 -24.87 16.13 5.40
N GLY A 249 -25.63 15.57 4.48
CA GLY A 249 -26.97 15.06 4.76
C GLY A 249 -26.98 13.95 5.82
N ALA A 250 -25.94 13.08 5.86
CA ALA A 250 -25.78 12.09 6.92
C ALA A 250 -25.55 12.73 8.29
N ARG A 251 -24.68 13.77 8.37
CA ARG A 251 -24.44 14.53 9.61
C ARG A 251 -25.69 15.26 10.09
N ASP A 252 -26.41 15.92 9.18
CA ASP A 252 -27.66 16.63 9.49
C ASP A 252 -28.72 15.68 10.08
N ARG A 253 -28.75 14.42 9.64
CA ARG A 253 -29.61 13.34 10.17
C ARG A 253 -29.04 12.68 11.42
N LYS A 254 -27.91 13.12 11.95
CA LYS A 254 -27.20 12.52 13.07
C LYS A 254 -26.81 11.04 12.85
N ALA A 255 -26.66 10.62 11.59
CA ALA A 255 -26.23 9.27 11.25
C ALA A 255 -24.75 9.01 11.58
N THR A 256 -23.95 10.10 11.65
CA THR A 256 -22.51 10.07 11.92
C THR A 256 -22.15 10.81 13.20
N PRO A 257 -20.98 10.52 13.80
CA PRO A 257 -20.45 11.30 14.92
C PRO A 257 -20.13 12.75 14.53
N THR A 258 -19.79 13.56 15.53
CA THR A 258 -19.27 14.91 15.34
C THR A 258 -17.88 14.91 14.70
N ALA A 259 -17.48 16.03 14.09
CA ALA A 259 -16.24 16.15 13.33
C ALA A 259 -14.97 15.82 14.13
N ASP A 260 -14.92 16.22 15.40
CA ASP A 260 -13.84 15.90 16.32
C ASP A 260 -13.71 14.40 16.58
N VAL A 261 -14.82 13.69 16.77
CA VAL A 261 -14.85 12.24 16.97
C VAL A 261 -14.45 11.50 15.68
N ILE A 262 -14.90 11.99 14.50
CA ILE A 262 -14.48 11.43 13.21
C ILE A 262 -12.97 11.59 13.03
N HIS A 263 -12.42 12.77 13.31
CA HIS A 263 -10.99 13.05 13.22
C HIS A 263 -10.16 12.14 14.16
N GLU A 264 -10.61 11.92 15.39
CA GLU A 264 -10.01 10.98 16.33
C GLU A 264 -10.04 9.52 15.80
N GLY A 265 -11.17 9.11 15.20
CA GLY A 265 -11.36 7.77 14.62
C GLY A 265 -10.58 7.50 13.34
N ASN A 266 -10.07 8.54 12.66
CA ASN A 266 -9.17 8.41 11.50
C ASN A 266 -7.71 8.12 11.91
N ALA A 267 -7.44 7.89 13.20
CA ALA A 267 -6.11 7.53 13.67
C ALA A 267 -5.59 6.25 13.00
N THR A 268 -4.28 6.18 12.78
CA THR A 268 -3.61 5.01 12.20
C THR A 268 -3.65 3.77 13.10
N ASP A 269 -3.96 3.95 14.38
CA ASP A 269 -4.12 2.90 15.36
C ASP A 269 -5.50 2.24 15.20
N ILE A 270 -5.52 1.01 14.72
CA ILE A 270 -6.74 0.25 14.45
C ILE A 270 -7.61 0.04 15.72
N THR A 271 -7.00 0.03 16.90
CA THR A 271 -7.72 -0.14 18.17
C THR A 271 -8.56 1.07 18.54
N LYS A 272 -8.30 2.22 17.94
CA LYS A 272 -9.05 3.47 18.11
C LYS A 272 -10.22 3.63 17.13
N GLN A 273 -10.43 2.67 16.24
CA GLN A 273 -11.56 2.71 15.33
C GLN A 273 -12.89 2.84 16.08
N LEU A 274 -13.80 3.64 15.53
CA LEU A 274 -15.02 4.02 16.24
C LEU A 274 -15.93 2.83 16.55
N VAL A 275 -15.94 1.80 15.70
CA VAL A 275 -16.68 0.56 15.94
C VAL A 275 -16.09 -0.24 17.12
N ALA A 276 -14.79 -0.20 17.35
CA ALA A 276 -14.13 -0.88 18.47
C ALA A 276 -14.33 -0.13 19.79
N THR A 277 -14.25 1.21 19.75
CA THR A 277 -14.42 2.07 20.93
C THR A 277 -15.89 2.33 21.28
N GLY A 278 -16.85 1.86 20.46
CA GLY A 278 -18.29 2.07 20.68
C GLY A 278 -18.77 3.49 20.36
N LYS A 279 -17.94 4.31 19.70
CA LYS A 279 -18.28 5.69 19.32
C LYS A 279 -19.08 5.77 18.00
N ALA A 280 -19.15 4.67 17.25
CA ALA A 280 -20.06 4.50 16.11
C ALA A 280 -20.43 3.02 15.93
N GLY A 281 -21.58 2.78 15.31
CA GLY A 281 -22.07 1.43 14.98
C GLY A 281 -21.24 0.75 13.89
N THR A 282 -20.58 1.53 13.02
CA THR A 282 -19.70 1.02 11.95
C THR A 282 -18.43 1.82 11.80
N SER A 283 -17.42 1.18 11.18
CA SER A 283 -16.18 1.83 10.67
C SER A 283 -15.77 1.25 9.32
N TRP A 284 -15.05 2.02 8.53
CA TRP A 284 -14.46 1.65 7.25
C TRP A 284 -13.06 1.09 7.49
N VAL A 285 -12.90 -0.24 7.43
CA VAL A 285 -11.67 -0.93 7.90
C VAL A 285 -11.15 -1.88 6.82
N TRP A 286 -9.85 -2.06 6.76
CA TRP A 286 -9.25 -3.13 5.98
C TRP A 286 -9.54 -4.47 6.65
N VAL A 287 -10.13 -5.41 5.91
CA VAL A 287 -10.64 -6.68 6.46
C VAL A 287 -9.53 -7.52 7.10
N ASN A 288 -8.31 -7.46 6.59
CA ASN A 288 -7.16 -8.14 7.20
C ASN A 288 -6.79 -7.61 8.61
N GLN A 289 -7.33 -6.44 9.01
CA GLN A 289 -7.12 -5.87 10.35
C GLN A 289 -8.15 -6.36 11.37
N MET A 290 -9.13 -7.17 10.96
CA MET A 290 -10.15 -7.72 11.86
C MET A 290 -9.58 -8.44 13.10
N PRO A 291 -8.51 -9.26 13.00
CA PRO A 291 -7.94 -9.90 14.18
C PRO A 291 -7.43 -8.89 15.22
N GLU A 292 -6.81 -7.80 14.77
CA GLU A 292 -6.32 -6.74 15.65
C GLU A 292 -7.47 -5.89 16.22
N LEU A 293 -8.44 -5.55 15.38
CA LEU A 293 -9.65 -4.84 15.79
C LEU A 293 -10.43 -5.61 16.86
N LYS A 294 -10.53 -6.94 16.69
CA LYS A 294 -11.23 -7.82 17.65
C LYS A 294 -10.56 -7.86 19.03
N LYS A 295 -9.24 -7.65 19.13
CA LYS A 295 -8.54 -7.54 20.41
C LYS A 295 -8.93 -6.26 21.19
N ALA A 296 -9.36 -5.21 20.48
CA ALA A 296 -9.74 -3.94 21.08
C ALA A 296 -11.21 -3.89 21.57
N THR A 297 -12.02 -4.91 21.25
CA THR A 297 -13.43 -4.94 21.65
C THR A 297 -13.90 -6.34 22.05
N LYS A 298 -14.83 -6.40 23.00
CA LYS A 298 -15.53 -7.65 23.33
C LYS A 298 -16.75 -7.90 22.44
N ASN A 299 -17.17 -6.89 21.65
CA ASN A 299 -18.35 -7.00 20.80
C ASN A 299 -18.10 -7.96 19.64
N GLU A 300 -19.15 -8.66 19.22
CA GLU A 300 -19.15 -9.37 17.95
C GLU A 300 -19.21 -8.36 16.81
N LEU A 301 -18.37 -8.60 15.78
CA LEU A 301 -18.24 -7.76 14.60
C LEU A 301 -18.71 -8.53 13.36
N GLY A 302 -19.36 -7.82 12.46
CA GLY A 302 -19.66 -8.29 11.11
C GLY A 302 -19.02 -7.38 10.08
N VAL A 303 -18.99 -7.83 8.83
CA VAL A 303 -18.44 -7.07 7.70
C VAL A 303 -19.37 -7.20 6.50
N VAL A 304 -19.62 -6.10 5.82
CA VAL A 304 -20.29 -6.05 4.51
C VAL A 304 -19.48 -5.21 3.53
N ALA A 305 -19.77 -5.31 2.22
CA ALA A 305 -19.21 -4.42 1.22
C ALA A 305 -19.63 -2.97 1.47
N PHE A 306 -18.94 -2.04 0.83
CA PHE A 306 -19.39 -0.63 0.80
C PHE A 306 -20.79 -0.54 0.20
N PRO A 307 -21.59 0.49 0.58
CA PRO A 307 -22.87 0.74 -0.02
C PRO A 307 -22.78 0.88 -1.55
N GLY A 308 -23.87 0.61 -2.24
CA GLY A 308 -24.01 0.68 -3.68
C GLY A 308 -23.64 -0.62 -4.39
N ASP A 309 -23.45 -0.54 -5.72
CA ASP A 309 -23.06 -1.69 -6.53
C ASP A 309 -21.63 -2.15 -6.17
N THR A 310 -21.53 -3.43 -5.79
CA THR A 310 -20.26 -4.05 -5.41
C THR A 310 -19.23 -4.07 -6.55
N LYS A 311 -19.65 -3.97 -7.81
CA LYS A 311 -18.75 -3.85 -8.98
C LYS A 311 -17.93 -2.56 -8.98
N GLY A 312 -18.34 -1.54 -8.20
CA GLY A 312 -17.52 -0.37 -7.94
C GLY A 312 -16.29 -0.63 -7.07
N GLN A 313 -16.33 -1.68 -6.22
CA GLN A 313 -15.20 -2.09 -5.39
C GLN A 313 -14.27 -3.06 -6.15
N TRP A 314 -13.05 -3.20 -5.64
CA TRP A 314 -12.04 -4.12 -6.18
C TRP A 314 -11.15 -4.67 -5.06
N ALA A 315 -10.60 -5.85 -5.30
CA ALA A 315 -9.52 -6.40 -4.50
C ALA A 315 -8.22 -5.65 -4.82
N ARG A 316 -7.56 -5.11 -3.80
CA ARG A 316 -6.37 -4.27 -3.92
C ARG A 316 -5.13 -5.02 -3.45
N ALA A 317 -4.01 -4.81 -4.12
CA ALA A 317 -2.73 -5.19 -3.56
C ALA A 317 -2.47 -4.44 -2.25
N SER A 318 -2.19 -5.15 -1.18
CA SER A 318 -1.88 -4.55 0.12
C SER A 318 -0.54 -3.81 0.07
N MET A 319 0.41 -4.37 -0.66
CA MET A 319 1.75 -3.85 -0.91
C MET A 319 2.44 -4.66 -1.99
N TYR A 320 3.56 -4.12 -2.48
CA TYR A 320 4.42 -4.77 -3.46
C TYR A 320 5.83 -4.93 -2.89
N PHE A 321 6.53 -5.95 -3.35
CA PHE A 321 7.99 -5.96 -3.33
C PHE A 321 8.50 -5.50 -4.69
N SER A 322 9.32 -4.46 -4.66
CA SER A 322 10.03 -3.95 -5.84
C SER A 322 11.52 -4.20 -5.70
N VAL A 323 12.18 -4.38 -6.83
CA VAL A 323 13.64 -4.48 -6.92
C VAL A 323 14.20 -3.17 -7.44
N TYR A 324 15.29 -2.69 -6.88
CA TYR A 324 15.98 -1.51 -7.37
C TYR A 324 16.60 -1.76 -8.75
N ARG A 325 16.30 -0.90 -9.72
CA ARG A 325 16.85 -1.01 -11.07
C ARG A 325 18.38 -0.98 -11.12
N GLY A 326 19.01 -0.25 -10.19
CA GLY A 326 20.46 -0.14 -10.05
C GLY A 326 21.14 -1.25 -9.26
N SER A 327 20.38 -2.22 -8.72
CA SER A 327 20.94 -3.39 -8.00
C SER A 327 21.98 -4.11 -8.87
N LYS A 328 23.08 -4.53 -8.27
CA LYS A 328 24.09 -5.36 -8.92
C LYS A 328 23.73 -6.84 -8.95
N SER A 329 22.75 -7.23 -8.12
CA SER A 329 22.32 -8.62 -7.92
C SER A 329 20.82 -8.79 -8.25
N LYS A 330 20.37 -8.24 -9.38
CA LYS A 330 18.94 -8.20 -9.78
C LYS A 330 18.31 -9.57 -9.82
N ASP A 331 18.98 -10.54 -10.43
CA ASP A 331 18.47 -11.92 -10.57
C ASP A 331 18.27 -12.58 -9.21
N VAL A 332 19.20 -12.40 -8.27
CA VAL A 332 19.06 -12.90 -6.90
C VAL A 332 17.95 -12.16 -6.14
N ALA A 333 17.84 -10.84 -6.31
CA ALA A 333 16.79 -10.07 -5.68
C ALA A 333 15.38 -10.50 -6.17
N VAL A 334 15.23 -10.76 -7.47
CA VAL A 334 13.98 -11.30 -8.04
C VAL A 334 13.69 -12.71 -7.52
N ASP A 335 14.71 -13.58 -7.42
CA ASP A 335 14.55 -14.92 -6.86
C ASP A 335 14.09 -14.87 -5.39
N VAL A 336 14.65 -13.96 -4.59
CA VAL A 336 14.20 -13.74 -3.20
C VAL A 336 12.73 -13.33 -3.13
N ILE A 337 12.28 -12.35 -3.92
CA ILE A 337 10.86 -11.94 -3.88
C ILE A 337 9.95 -13.05 -4.41
N ASN A 338 10.39 -13.83 -5.41
CA ASN A 338 9.69 -15.01 -5.88
C ASN A 338 9.56 -16.08 -4.78
N PHE A 339 10.66 -16.37 -4.08
CA PHE A 339 10.66 -17.31 -2.97
C PHE A 339 9.71 -16.86 -1.84
N LEU A 340 9.80 -15.62 -1.39
CA LEU A 340 8.92 -15.12 -0.33
C LEU A 340 7.44 -15.20 -0.71
N ALA A 341 7.11 -15.07 -1.99
CA ALA A 341 5.74 -15.07 -2.48
C ALA A 341 5.19 -16.47 -2.82
N ASN A 342 6.07 -17.46 -3.11
CA ASN A 342 5.66 -18.74 -3.69
C ASN A 342 6.13 -19.97 -2.90
N ASP A 343 7.11 -19.84 -2.00
CA ASP A 343 7.53 -20.98 -1.19
C ASP A 343 6.52 -21.25 -0.06
N ALA A 344 6.05 -22.49 0.05
CA ALA A 344 5.02 -22.85 1.01
C ALA A 344 5.45 -22.66 2.47
N ALA A 345 6.73 -22.93 2.78
CA ALA A 345 7.25 -22.74 4.14
C ALA A 345 7.44 -21.26 4.48
N ALA A 346 7.91 -20.45 3.52
CA ALA A 346 7.96 -19.00 3.68
C ALA A 346 6.55 -18.41 3.84
N GLY A 347 5.58 -18.87 3.06
CA GLY A 347 4.19 -18.46 3.16
C GLY A 347 3.54 -18.81 4.50
N ALA A 348 3.82 -20.01 5.03
CA ALA A 348 3.37 -20.42 6.36
C ALA A 348 3.95 -19.54 7.48
N ILE A 349 5.21 -19.10 7.34
CA ILE A 349 5.86 -18.18 8.29
C ILE A 349 5.24 -16.80 8.22
N LEU A 350 5.08 -16.25 6.99
CA LEU A 350 4.63 -14.88 6.77
C LEU A 350 3.13 -14.70 7.03
N GLY A 351 2.33 -15.74 6.81
CA GLY A 351 0.89 -15.75 7.08
C GLY A 351 0.17 -14.61 6.37
N THR A 352 -0.69 -13.91 7.12
CA THR A 352 -1.48 -12.75 6.65
C THR A 352 -0.93 -11.41 7.10
N GLU A 353 0.31 -11.36 7.61
CA GLU A 353 0.91 -10.13 8.16
C GLU A 353 0.98 -8.98 7.14
N ARG A 354 1.03 -9.28 5.85
CA ARG A 354 1.04 -8.32 4.76
C ARG A 354 -0.24 -8.32 3.91
N GLY A 355 -1.35 -8.78 4.46
CA GLY A 355 -2.61 -9.04 3.75
C GLY A 355 -2.76 -10.52 3.41
N LEU A 356 -3.86 -10.89 2.75
CA LEU A 356 -4.03 -12.25 2.26
C LEU A 356 -2.94 -12.57 1.23
N PRO A 357 -2.24 -13.71 1.33
CA PRO A 357 -1.23 -14.07 0.36
C PRO A 357 -1.75 -13.98 -1.08
N SER A 358 -0.99 -13.34 -1.97
CA SER A 358 -1.34 -13.22 -3.39
C SER A 358 -1.36 -14.58 -4.07
N ASN A 359 -0.51 -15.52 -3.65
CA ASN A 359 -0.53 -16.90 -4.08
C ASN A 359 -1.71 -17.65 -3.45
N LEU A 360 -2.65 -18.12 -4.28
CA LEU A 360 -3.88 -18.76 -3.85
C LEU A 360 -3.65 -20.09 -3.11
N ASP A 361 -2.64 -20.86 -3.47
CA ASP A 361 -2.31 -22.13 -2.80
C ASP A 361 -1.78 -21.85 -1.37
N ILE A 362 -0.92 -20.84 -1.22
CA ILE A 362 -0.45 -20.39 0.10
C ILE A 362 -1.60 -19.81 0.92
N ARG A 363 -2.47 -19.00 0.31
CA ARG A 363 -3.67 -18.45 0.97
C ARG A 363 -4.55 -19.57 1.53
N ALA A 364 -4.82 -20.61 0.74
CA ALA A 364 -5.59 -21.78 1.17
C ALA A 364 -4.90 -22.53 2.31
N SER A 365 -3.58 -22.72 2.24
CA SER A 365 -2.80 -23.37 3.29
C SER A 365 -2.86 -22.59 4.62
N VAL A 366 -2.69 -21.26 4.56
CA VAL A 366 -2.78 -20.39 5.75
C VAL A 366 -4.19 -20.44 6.35
N ALA A 367 -5.25 -20.38 5.53
CA ALA A 367 -6.63 -20.47 5.98
C ALA A 367 -6.93 -21.79 6.71
N ASN A 368 -6.37 -22.91 6.21
CA ASN A 368 -6.56 -24.23 6.79
C ASN A 368 -5.76 -24.46 8.08
N SER A 369 -4.58 -23.87 8.19
CA SER A 369 -3.65 -24.09 9.31
C SER A 369 -3.89 -23.15 10.50
N THR A 370 -4.48 -21.96 10.31
CA THR A 370 -4.69 -21.00 11.41
C THR A 370 -5.70 -21.52 12.41
N THR A 371 -5.43 -21.31 13.70
CA THR A 371 -6.38 -21.57 14.80
C THR A 371 -7.11 -20.30 15.25
N ASP A 372 -6.67 -19.14 14.82
CA ASP A 372 -7.29 -17.84 15.14
C ASP A 372 -8.60 -17.68 14.38
N GLN A 373 -9.70 -17.66 15.11
CA GLN A 373 -11.07 -17.55 14.56
C GLN A 373 -11.30 -16.20 13.86
N ALA A 374 -10.74 -15.10 14.39
CA ALA A 374 -10.87 -13.78 13.76
C ALA A 374 -10.12 -13.74 12.42
N MET A 375 -8.96 -14.41 12.33
CA MET A 375 -8.22 -14.56 11.08
C MET A 375 -9.00 -15.44 10.08
N LYS A 376 -9.58 -16.57 10.51
CA LYS A 376 -10.44 -17.40 9.65
C LYS A 376 -11.61 -16.59 9.10
N GLN A 377 -12.27 -15.82 9.95
CA GLN A 377 -13.37 -14.95 9.55
C GLN A 377 -12.91 -13.89 8.55
N SER A 378 -11.78 -13.23 8.79
CA SER A 378 -11.21 -12.25 7.88
C SER A 378 -10.93 -12.84 6.49
N ILE A 379 -10.27 -13.99 6.43
CA ILE A 379 -9.97 -14.69 5.17
C ILE A 379 -11.27 -15.08 4.43
N SER A 380 -12.25 -15.64 5.14
CA SER A 380 -13.55 -16.02 4.55
C SER A 380 -14.27 -14.81 3.98
N VAL A 381 -14.37 -13.73 4.76
CA VAL A 381 -15.03 -12.48 4.34
C VAL A 381 -14.36 -11.87 3.12
N GLU A 382 -13.03 -11.77 3.09
CA GLU A 382 -12.32 -11.23 1.92
C GLU A 382 -12.53 -12.09 0.67
N ASN A 383 -12.47 -13.42 0.80
CA ASN A 383 -12.73 -14.33 -0.31
C ASN A 383 -14.18 -14.19 -0.84
N ASP A 384 -15.17 -14.01 0.05
CA ASP A 384 -16.56 -13.87 -0.35
C ASP A 384 -16.84 -12.49 -0.97
N LEU A 385 -16.33 -11.42 -0.39
CA LEU A 385 -16.42 -10.08 -0.96
C LEU A 385 -15.71 -9.97 -2.31
N GLY A 386 -14.51 -10.57 -2.44
CA GLY A 386 -13.74 -10.56 -3.67
C GLY A 386 -14.49 -11.15 -4.88
N LYS A 387 -15.37 -12.13 -4.66
CA LYS A 387 -16.23 -12.71 -5.73
C LYS A 387 -17.26 -11.71 -6.26
N LEU A 388 -17.63 -10.71 -5.47
CA LEU A 388 -18.65 -9.71 -5.82
C LEU A 388 -18.06 -8.52 -6.55
N PHE A 389 -16.75 -8.28 -6.42
CA PHE A 389 -16.10 -7.06 -6.88
C PHE A 389 -15.90 -6.97 -8.39
N GLY A 390 -15.67 -5.75 -8.86
CA GLY A 390 -15.27 -5.46 -10.24
C GLY A 390 -13.77 -5.59 -10.44
N GLN A 391 -13.35 -5.35 -11.69
CA GLN A 391 -11.92 -5.30 -12.02
C GLN A 391 -11.25 -4.13 -11.30
N PRO A 392 -9.98 -4.25 -10.87
CA PRO A 392 -9.26 -3.13 -10.29
C PRO A 392 -9.10 -1.99 -11.30
N PRO A 393 -9.08 -0.73 -10.84
CA PRO A 393 -8.69 0.40 -11.68
C PRO A 393 -7.21 0.32 -12.03
N ALA A 394 -6.76 1.19 -12.93
CA ALA A 394 -5.32 1.41 -13.09
C ALA A 394 -4.68 1.92 -11.78
N VAL A 395 -3.39 1.62 -11.59
CA VAL A 395 -2.66 2.16 -10.44
C VAL A 395 -2.75 3.69 -10.41
N PRO A 396 -2.77 4.29 -9.22
CA PRO A 396 -2.83 5.73 -9.07
C PRO A 396 -1.71 6.46 -9.80
N LEU A 397 -1.99 7.68 -10.24
CA LEU A 397 -1.02 8.55 -10.91
C LEU A 397 0.06 9.03 -9.93
N LYS A 398 1.20 9.49 -10.47
CA LYS A 398 2.15 10.32 -9.73
C LYS A 398 1.40 11.49 -9.09
N GLY A 399 1.70 11.82 -7.84
CA GLY A 399 1.00 12.84 -7.07
C GLY A 399 -0.26 12.38 -6.32
N HIS A 400 -0.66 11.10 -6.44
CA HIS A 400 -1.83 10.57 -5.74
C HIS A 400 -1.75 10.72 -4.21
N SER A 401 -0.58 10.58 -3.62
CA SER A 401 -0.38 10.81 -2.18
C SER A 401 -0.84 12.22 -1.75
N LYS A 402 -0.58 13.22 -2.59
CA LYS A 402 -1.06 14.59 -2.37
C LYS A 402 -2.58 14.71 -2.55
N VAL A 403 -3.13 14.07 -3.59
CA VAL A 403 -4.60 14.02 -3.81
C VAL A 403 -5.32 13.48 -2.56
N ARG A 404 -4.80 12.42 -1.95
CA ARG A 404 -5.35 11.85 -0.70
C ARG A 404 -5.35 12.87 0.44
N THR A 405 -4.23 13.56 0.65
CA THR A 405 -4.10 14.57 1.70
C THR A 405 -5.07 15.74 1.48
N GLU A 406 -5.23 16.19 0.24
CA GLU A 406 -6.15 17.28 -0.08
C GLU A 406 -7.64 16.88 0.08
N LEU A 407 -7.99 15.59 -0.19
CA LEU A 407 -9.35 15.10 0.08
C LEU A 407 -9.68 15.13 1.58
N VAL A 408 -8.74 14.68 2.43
CA VAL A 408 -8.92 14.74 3.89
C VAL A 408 -9.18 16.18 4.33
N LYS A 409 -8.34 17.14 3.90
CA LYS A 409 -8.53 18.57 4.24
C LYS A 409 -9.87 19.13 3.77
N ALA A 410 -10.28 18.81 2.55
CA ALA A 410 -11.55 19.28 1.99
C ALA A 410 -12.74 18.70 2.77
N ALA A 411 -12.69 17.41 3.12
CA ALA A 411 -13.70 16.76 3.96
C ALA A 411 -13.77 17.38 5.35
N GLU A 412 -12.62 17.60 6.02
CA GLU A 412 -12.57 18.26 7.32
C GLU A 412 -13.14 19.68 7.29
N ASN A 413 -12.91 20.45 6.23
CA ASN A 413 -13.52 21.77 6.08
C ASN A 413 -15.06 21.70 6.04
N CYS A 414 -15.62 20.66 5.36
CA CYS A 414 -17.06 20.41 5.37
C CYS A 414 -17.55 19.91 6.74
N GLN A 415 -16.83 18.98 7.37
CA GLN A 415 -17.20 18.36 8.65
C GLN A 415 -17.24 19.40 9.78
N PHE A 416 -16.27 20.31 9.83
CA PHE A 416 -16.18 21.38 10.83
C PHE A 416 -16.98 22.66 10.44
N GLY A 417 -17.70 22.65 9.30
CA GLY A 417 -18.48 23.81 8.85
C GLY A 417 -17.63 25.02 8.43
N ARG A 418 -16.35 24.83 8.15
CA ARG A 418 -15.41 25.90 7.74
C ARG A 418 -15.63 26.33 6.28
N ALA A 419 -16.17 25.44 5.45
CA ALA A 419 -16.52 25.70 4.06
C ALA A 419 -17.77 24.91 3.65
N THR A 420 -18.49 25.40 2.64
CA THR A 420 -19.59 24.67 2.03
C THR A 420 -19.07 23.48 1.21
N PRO A 421 -19.89 22.43 0.94
CA PRO A 421 -19.55 21.35 0.02
C PRO A 421 -18.99 21.83 -1.32
N ALA A 422 -19.64 22.80 -1.96
CA ALA A 422 -19.20 23.36 -3.23
C ALA A 422 -17.84 24.08 -3.14
N ALA A 423 -17.61 24.90 -2.11
CA ALA A 423 -16.33 25.59 -1.93
C ALA A 423 -15.19 24.63 -1.65
N SER A 424 -15.43 23.59 -0.82
CA SER A 424 -14.44 22.53 -0.56
C SER A 424 -14.14 21.70 -1.81
N ALA A 425 -15.15 21.42 -2.65
CA ALA A 425 -15.00 20.70 -3.91
C ALA A 425 -14.12 21.48 -4.90
N ALA A 426 -14.39 22.76 -5.12
CA ALA A 426 -13.61 23.62 -6.01
C ALA A 426 -12.12 23.69 -5.59
N ALA A 427 -11.86 23.90 -4.28
CA ALA A 427 -10.53 23.93 -3.73
C ALA A 427 -9.80 22.57 -3.91
N PHE A 428 -10.49 21.47 -3.64
CA PHE A 428 -9.95 20.12 -3.80
C PHE A 428 -9.58 19.81 -5.24
N VAL A 429 -10.49 20.07 -6.21
CA VAL A 429 -10.22 19.78 -7.63
C VAL A 429 -9.04 20.61 -8.14
N THR A 430 -8.95 21.89 -7.73
CA THR A 430 -7.80 22.75 -8.07
C THR A 430 -6.48 22.17 -7.53
N ALA A 431 -6.45 21.78 -6.25
CA ALA A 431 -5.28 21.18 -5.63
C ALA A 431 -4.89 19.84 -6.28
N CYS A 432 -5.87 19.01 -6.65
CA CYS A 432 -5.64 17.74 -7.34
C CYS A 432 -5.01 17.95 -8.73
N LYS A 433 -5.53 18.88 -9.54
CA LYS A 433 -4.94 19.20 -10.86
C LYS A 433 -3.48 19.61 -10.72
N ALA A 434 -3.14 20.46 -9.74
CA ALA A 434 -1.77 20.84 -9.46
C ALA A 434 -0.89 19.65 -9.03
N ALA A 435 -1.43 18.74 -8.19
CA ALA A 435 -0.69 17.59 -7.68
C ALA A 435 -0.30 16.57 -8.75
N ILE A 436 -1.19 16.30 -9.72
CA ILE A 436 -0.92 15.31 -10.79
C ILE A 436 -0.14 15.89 -11.97
N SER A 437 -0.02 17.22 -12.07
CA SER A 437 0.77 17.90 -13.11
C SER A 437 2.22 18.11 -12.72
N ALA A 438 2.59 17.93 -11.45
CA ALA A 438 3.93 18.08 -10.90
C ALA A 438 4.76 16.80 -11.06
#